data_e33fccbe25139ae4c78b1088b74698c2
#
_entry.id   e33fccbe25139ae4c78b1088b74698c2
#
_cell.length_a   1.000
_cell.length_b   1.000
_cell.length_c   1.000
_cell.angle_alpha   90.00
_cell.angle_beta   90.00
_cell.angle_gamma   90.00
#
_symmetry.space_group_name_H-M   'P 1'
#
loop_
_entity.id
_entity.type
_entity.pdbx_description
1 polymer ?
#
loop_
_entity_poly.entity_id
_entity_poly.type
_entity_poly.pdbx_seq_one_letter_code
_entity_poly.pdbx_strand_id
1 'polypeptide(L)'
;MARRLPSLNALKAFEAAARHVSFTEAAGELFVTHAAISRHIRELEEYLGTQLFLRTGRGVALTEAGKRFGEQLTPLFDALSNASREAAAVGAARPLNVSVEPAIASRWLVPRLGHFKELHPDIELNIDPTTRLVDFRVDEVELGIRYGRGNWEDVEMTKLSSNVVIFPVCAPTLIAGVQNLKPEDLKNYNLLHEQRKQWWADWLTANGIEGVTDWKGTVFQNHLAIEAAESGQGFALGDQILCTDSIVEGWLARPFALEMKDHGNYWIVRAKGSKETATARSFREWLTSEMAGTNKKFAALKASSKPAKQAIAPAGLFYPQSNH
;
A
#
# COMPACT_ATOMS: atom_id res chain seq x y z
N MET A 1 -16.03 10.57 -41.60
CA MET A 1 -15.24 9.46 -42.19
C MET A 1 -15.25 8.29 -41.22
N ALA A 2 -15.58 7.09 -41.68
CA ALA A 2 -15.52 5.88 -40.85
C ALA A 2 -14.05 5.55 -40.48
N ARG A 3 -13.78 5.27 -39.21
CA ARG A 3 -12.46 4.83 -38.78
C ARG A 3 -12.21 3.43 -39.31
N ARG A 4 -11.14 3.22 -40.10
CA ARG A 4 -10.69 1.90 -40.51
C ARG A 4 -9.87 1.28 -39.39
N LEU A 5 -10.48 0.37 -38.65
CA LEU A 5 -9.84 -0.39 -37.59
C LEU A 5 -9.82 -1.89 -37.95
N PRO A 6 -8.83 -2.65 -37.49
CA PRO A 6 -8.90 -4.11 -37.49
C PRO A 6 -10.09 -4.59 -36.65
N SER A 7 -10.41 -5.88 -36.73
CA SER A 7 -11.41 -6.50 -35.87
C SER A 7 -11.06 -6.27 -34.39
N LEU A 8 -12.01 -5.76 -33.57
CA LEU A 8 -11.82 -5.57 -32.14
C LEU A 8 -11.47 -6.88 -31.41
N ASN A 9 -12.03 -8.02 -31.86
CA ASN A 9 -11.68 -9.33 -31.30
C ASN A 9 -10.22 -9.70 -31.63
N ALA A 10 -9.74 -9.35 -32.80
CA ALA A 10 -8.35 -9.60 -33.18
C ALA A 10 -7.38 -8.70 -32.39
N LEU A 11 -7.75 -7.42 -32.18
CA LEU A 11 -6.98 -6.51 -31.32
C LEU A 11 -6.94 -6.99 -29.87
N LYS A 12 -8.10 -7.44 -29.31
CA LYS A 12 -8.20 -7.98 -27.96
C LYS A 12 -7.38 -9.25 -27.78
N ALA A 13 -7.45 -10.17 -28.76
CA ALA A 13 -6.66 -11.40 -28.76
C ALA A 13 -5.15 -11.11 -28.81
N PHE A 14 -4.73 -10.13 -29.62
CA PHE A 14 -3.34 -9.72 -29.71
C PHE A 14 -2.87 -9.06 -28.40
N GLU A 15 -3.64 -8.15 -27.81
CA GLU A 15 -3.27 -7.47 -26.57
C GLU A 15 -3.01 -8.48 -25.44
N ALA A 16 -3.96 -9.39 -25.20
CA ALA A 16 -3.79 -10.45 -24.20
C ALA A 16 -2.58 -11.34 -24.50
N ALA A 17 -2.41 -11.78 -25.76
CA ALA A 17 -1.29 -12.62 -26.16
C ALA A 17 0.07 -11.90 -26.05
N ALA A 18 0.12 -10.60 -26.29
CA ALA A 18 1.34 -9.79 -26.21
C ALA A 18 1.75 -9.60 -24.73
N ARG A 19 0.80 -9.36 -23.84
CA ARG A 19 1.05 -9.17 -22.41
C ARG A 19 1.52 -10.45 -21.73
N HIS A 20 0.93 -11.60 -22.06
CA HIS A 20 1.35 -12.90 -21.53
C HIS A 20 2.54 -13.53 -22.29
N VAL A 21 2.86 -13.05 -23.48
CA VAL A 21 3.78 -13.70 -24.42
C VAL A 21 3.40 -15.19 -24.63
N SER A 22 2.09 -15.48 -24.59
CA SER A 22 1.53 -16.84 -24.61
C SER A 22 0.11 -16.84 -25.18
N PHE A 23 -0.12 -17.68 -26.19
CA PHE A 23 -1.46 -17.87 -26.76
C PHE A 23 -2.36 -18.70 -25.85
N THR A 24 -1.77 -19.58 -25.05
CA THR A 24 -2.51 -20.42 -24.10
C THR A 24 -3.04 -19.59 -22.93
N GLU A 25 -2.21 -18.74 -22.35
CA GLU A 25 -2.61 -17.84 -21.26
C GLU A 25 -3.65 -16.83 -21.74
N ALA A 26 -3.45 -16.25 -22.93
CA ALA A 26 -4.42 -15.35 -23.55
C ALA A 26 -5.79 -16.05 -23.80
N ALA A 27 -5.76 -17.33 -24.22
CA ALA A 27 -6.97 -18.10 -24.41
C ALA A 27 -7.72 -18.35 -23.09
N GLY A 28 -6.99 -18.62 -22.01
CA GLY A 28 -7.54 -18.74 -20.65
C GLY A 28 -8.17 -17.46 -20.17
N GLU A 29 -7.48 -16.32 -20.31
CA GLU A 29 -7.98 -15.00 -19.91
C GLU A 29 -9.25 -14.58 -20.66
N LEU A 30 -9.28 -14.84 -21.97
CA LEU A 30 -10.40 -14.43 -22.84
C LEU A 30 -11.53 -15.47 -22.92
N PHE A 31 -11.43 -16.58 -22.19
CA PHE A 31 -12.39 -17.70 -22.20
C PHE A 31 -12.67 -18.23 -23.62
N VAL A 32 -11.64 -18.35 -24.43
CA VAL A 32 -11.72 -18.87 -25.79
C VAL A 32 -10.71 -20.01 -26.01
N THR A 33 -10.77 -20.67 -27.17
CA THR A 33 -9.79 -21.71 -27.51
C THR A 33 -8.47 -21.12 -28.01
N HIS A 34 -7.36 -21.83 -27.83
CA HIS A 34 -6.06 -21.47 -28.39
C HIS A 34 -6.13 -21.29 -29.93
N ALA A 35 -6.94 -22.12 -30.62
CA ALA A 35 -7.15 -22.00 -32.05
C ALA A 35 -7.83 -20.68 -32.44
N ALA A 36 -8.76 -20.17 -31.59
CA ALA A 36 -9.40 -18.87 -31.83
C ALA A 36 -8.40 -17.72 -31.69
N ILE A 37 -7.55 -17.73 -30.65
CA ILE A 37 -6.46 -16.75 -30.49
C ILE A 37 -5.53 -16.75 -31.71
N SER A 38 -5.04 -17.94 -32.09
CA SER A 38 -4.14 -18.09 -33.25
C SER A 38 -4.75 -17.59 -34.57
N ARG A 39 -6.07 -17.79 -34.74
CA ARG A 39 -6.80 -17.29 -35.91
C ARG A 39 -6.90 -15.76 -35.88
N HIS A 40 -7.32 -15.17 -34.76
CA HIS A 40 -7.46 -13.73 -34.64
C HIS A 40 -6.13 -12.97 -34.78
N ILE A 41 -5.04 -13.55 -34.29
CA ILE A 41 -3.70 -12.97 -34.50
C ILE A 41 -3.31 -13.01 -35.98
N ARG A 42 -3.56 -14.11 -36.66
CA ARG A 42 -3.28 -14.22 -38.10
C ARG A 42 -4.10 -13.21 -38.92
N GLU A 43 -5.41 -13.09 -38.65
CA GLU A 43 -6.29 -12.08 -39.27
C GLU A 43 -5.76 -10.65 -39.04
N LEU A 44 -5.20 -10.36 -37.85
CA LEU A 44 -4.62 -9.06 -37.52
C LEU A 44 -3.30 -8.83 -38.30
N GLU A 45 -2.42 -9.82 -38.35
CA GLU A 45 -1.15 -9.74 -39.06
C GLU A 45 -1.39 -9.58 -40.59
N GLU A 46 -2.37 -10.27 -41.15
CA GLU A 46 -2.81 -10.10 -42.53
C GLU A 46 -3.35 -8.68 -42.81
N TYR A 47 -4.17 -8.14 -41.89
CA TYR A 47 -4.70 -6.79 -41.99
C TYR A 47 -3.61 -5.72 -41.94
N LEU A 48 -2.61 -5.90 -41.08
CA LEU A 48 -1.50 -4.97 -40.90
C LEU A 48 -0.37 -5.17 -41.92
N GLY A 49 -0.35 -6.30 -42.62
CA GLY A 49 0.72 -6.67 -43.54
C GLY A 49 2.06 -6.93 -42.84
N THR A 50 2.04 -7.26 -41.56
CA THR A 50 3.25 -7.40 -40.73
C THR A 50 3.05 -8.49 -39.67
N GLN A 51 4.09 -9.28 -39.43
CA GLN A 51 4.10 -10.27 -38.36
C GLN A 51 4.32 -9.57 -37.01
N LEU A 52 3.49 -9.91 -36.02
CA LEU A 52 3.56 -9.41 -34.67
C LEU A 52 4.18 -10.43 -33.71
N PHE A 53 4.09 -11.73 -34.06
CA PHE A 53 4.69 -12.82 -33.30
C PHE A 53 5.62 -13.66 -34.14
N LEU A 54 6.68 -14.19 -33.50
CA LEU A 54 7.56 -15.23 -34.00
C LEU A 54 7.26 -16.54 -33.29
N ARG A 55 7.17 -17.65 -34.00
CA ARG A 55 7.11 -18.98 -33.41
C ARG A 55 8.50 -19.40 -32.95
N THR A 56 8.61 -19.86 -31.72
CA THR A 56 9.83 -20.41 -31.15
C THR A 56 9.62 -21.88 -30.79
N GLY A 57 10.69 -22.62 -30.55
CA GLY A 57 10.58 -24.02 -30.12
C GLY A 57 9.86 -24.25 -28.79
N ARG A 58 9.64 -23.19 -28.01
CA ARG A 58 8.98 -23.23 -26.71
C ARG A 58 7.71 -22.35 -26.59
N GLY A 59 7.20 -21.85 -27.73
CA GLY A 59 6.02 -21.00 -27.73
C GLY A 59 6.09 -19.87 -28.75
N VAL A 60 5.79 -18.67 -28.35
CA VAL A 60 5.79 -17.46 -29.17
C VAL A 60 6.65 -16.36 -28.54
N ALA A 61 7.18 -15.47 -29.38
CA ALA A 61 7.87 -14.25 -28.97
C ALA A 61 7.35 -13.07 -29.80
N LEU A 62 7.33 -11.86 -29.25
CA LEU A 62 6.96 -10.67 -30.00
C LEU A 62 8.06 -10.26 -30.97
N THR A 63 7.66 -9.83 -32.16
CA THR A 63 8.53 -9.09 -33.10
C THR A 63 8.72 -7.65 -32.53
N GLU A 64 9.64 -6.90 -33.13
CA GLU A 64 9.78 -5.47 -32.78
C GLU A 64 8.50 -4.68 -33.12
N ALA A 65 7.82 -5.01 -34.21
CA ALA A 65 6.51 -4.43 -34.53
C ALA A 65 5.45 -4.82 -33.50
N GLY A 66 5.45 -6.09 -33.07
CA GLY A 66 4.54 -6.58 -32.03
C GLY A 66 4.74 -5.87 -30.69
N LYS A 67 5.99 -5.66 -30.26
CA LYS A 67 6.30 -4.91 -29.03
C LYS A 67 5.75 -3.48 -29.08
N ARG A 68 6.12 -2.74 -30.12
CA ARG A 68 5.65 -1.35 -30.30
C ARG A 68 4.13 -1.24 -30.39
N PHE A 69 3.50 -2.19 -31.07
CA PHE A 69 2.05 -2.18 -31.20
C PHE A 69 1.36 -2.51 -29.87
N GLY A 70 1.89 -3.47 -29.09
CA GLY A 70 1.40 -3.80 -27.75
C GLY A 70 1.50 -2.61 -26.79
N GLU A 71 2.66 -1.94 -26.74
CA GLU A 71 2.88 -0.73 -25.92
C GLU A 71 1.87 0.38 -26.22
N GLN A 72 1.41 0.51 -27.46
CA GLN A 72 0.40 1.50 -27.84
C GLN A 72 -1.03 1.00 -27.60
N LEU A 73 -1.27 -0.30 -27.79
CA LEU A 73 -2.62 -0.87 -27.76
C LEU A 73 -3.15 -1.07 -26.32
N THR A 74 -2.30 -1.52 -25.41
CA THR A 74 -2.70 -1.77 -24.00
C THR A 74 -3.32 -0.52 -23.36
N PRO A 75 -2.72 0.69 -23.43
CA PRO A 75 -3.34 1.88 -22.86
C PRO A 75 -4.69 2.26 -23.49
N LEU A 76 -4.91 1.91 -24.77
CA LEU A 76 -6.19 2.16 -25.45
C LEU A 76 -7.29 1.22 -24.94
N PHE A 77 -6.98 -0.04 -24.67
CA PHE A 77 -7.92 -0.97 -24.05
C PHE A 77 -8.21 -0.60 -22.60
N ASP A 78 -7.23 -0.13 -21.85
CA ASP A 78 -7.42 0.42 -20.52
C ASP A 78 -8.37 1.62 -20.54
N ALA A 79 -8.18 2.55 -21.47
CA ALA A 79 -9.06 3.70 -21.67
C ALA A 79 -10.49 3.27 -22.06
N LEU A 80 -10.63 2.26 -22.93
CA LEU A 80 -11.93 1.73 -23.32
C LEU A 80 -12.64 1.04 -22.14
N SER A 81 -11.92 0.27 -21.36
CA SER A 81 -12.43 -0.36 -20.14
C SER A 81 -12.91 0.69 -19.14
N ASN A 82 -12.14 1.77 -18.94
CA ASN A 82 -12.49 2.88 -18.06
C ASN A 82 -13.76 3.60 -18.58
N ALA A 83 -13.83 3.93 -19.88
CA ALA A 83 -15.00 4.55 -20.47
C ALA A 83 -16.26 3.67 -20.36
N SER A 84 -16.12 2.36 -20.51
CA SER A 84 -17.22 1.41 -20.34
C SER A 84 -17.70 1.36 -18.89
N ARG A 85 -16.78 1.41 -17.94
CA ARG A 85 -17.10 1.50 -16.50
C ARG A 85 -17.77 2.82 -16.15
N GLU A 86 -17.28 3.95 -16.67
CA GLU A 86 -17.92 5.26 -16.49
C GLU A 86 -19.35 5.25 -17.05
N ALA A 87 -19.55 4.70 -18.25
CA ALA A 87 -20.87 4.61 -18.87
C ALA A 87 -21.85 3.73 -18.07
N ALA A 88 -21.37 2.60 -17.53
CA ALA A 88 -22.17 1.71 -16.69
C ALA A 88 -22.46 2.30 -15.29
N ALA A 89 -21.69 3.29 -14.87
CA ALA A 89 -21.85 3.98 -13.58
C ALA A 89 -22.90 5.12 -13.61
N VAL A 90 -23.41 5.48 -14.80
CA VAL A 90 -24.44 6.52 -14.92
C VAL A 90 -25.73 6.03 -14.22
N GLY A 91 -25.98 6.55 -13.01
CA GLY A 91 -27.19 6.30 -12.23
C GLY A 91 -27.10 5.28 -11.08
N ALA A 92 -25.95 4.65 -10.84
CA ALA A 92 -25.72 3.83 -9.66
C ALA A 92 -24.56 4.40 -8.84
N ALA A 93 -24.80 4.72 -7.57
CA ALA A 93 -23.73 5.00 -6.62
C ALA A 93 -22.87 3.72 -6.49
N ARG A 94 -21.63 3.76 -7.02
CA ARG A 94 -20.69 2.66 -6.83
C ARG A 94 -19.78 2.98 -5.66
N PRO A 95 -19.46 1.99 -4.82
CA PRO A 95 -18.49 2.19 -3.77
C PRO A 95 -17.12 2.55 -4.39
N LEU A 96 -16.41 3.44 -3.74
CA LEU A 96 -15.01 3.69 -4.05
C LEU A 96 -14.17 2.53 -3.54
N ASN A 97 -13.59 1.77 -4.43
CA ASN A 97 -12.71 0.66 -4.08
C ASN A 97 -11.28 1.17 -3.85
N VAL A 98 -10.78 0.99 -2.64
CA VAL A 98 -9.46 1.45 -2.21
C VAL A 98 -8.65 0.28 -1.69
N SER A 99 -7.50 0.03 -2.31
CA SER A 99 -6.56 -0.98 -1.84
C SER A 99 -5.52 -0.33 -0.94
N VAL A 100 -5.35 -0.85 0.28
CA VAL A 100 -4.55 -0.18 1.31
C VAL A 100 -3.51 -1.13 1.89
N GLU A 101 -2.30 -0.65 2.15
CA GLU A 101 -1.33 -1.40 2.91
C GLU A 101 -1.88 -1.66 4.32
N PRO A 102 -1.82 -2.91 4.84
CA PRO A 102 -2.54 -3.32 6.05
C PRO A 102 -2.24 -2.48 7.30
N ALA A 103 -0.98 -2.09 7.52
CA ALA A 103 -0.62 -1.32 8.71
C ALA A 103 -1.29 0.06 8.74
N ILE A 104 -1.22 0.81 7.63
CA ILE A 104 -1.87 2.13 7.55
C ILE A 104 -3.39 1.98 7.50
N ALA A 105 -3.92 0.88 6.92
CA ALA A 105 -5.35 0.61 6.93
C ALA A 105 -5.89 0.54 8.35
N SER A 106 -5.35 -0.35 9.18
CA SER A 106 -5.85 -0.61 10.53
C SER A 106 -5.52 0.50 11.52
N ARG A 107 -4.30 1.02 11.51
CA ARG A 107 -3.82 1.92 12.55
C ARG A 107 -4.08 3.40 12.27
N TRP A 108 -4.21 3.78 11.01
CA TRP A 108 -4.36 5.19 10.66
C TRP A 108 -5.67 5.50 9.92
N LEU A 109 -6.04 4.70 8.91
CA LEU A 109 -7.19 4.99 8.06
C LEU A 109 -8.52 4.66 8.76
N VAL A 110 -8.69 3.43 9.22
CA VAL A 110 -9.96 2.94 9.82
C VAL A 110 -10.43 3.81 10.98
N PRO A 111 -9.58 4.24 11.92
CA PRO A 111 -10.02 5.15 13.01
C PRO A 111 -10.58 6.49 12.53
N ARG A 112 -10.27 6.89 11.29
CA ARG A 112 -10.66 8.18 10.70
C ARG A 112 -11.86 8.11 9.74
N LEU A 113 -12.25 6.90 9.30
CA LEU A 113 -13.33 6.73 8.31
C LEU A 113 -14.67 7.31 8.78
N GLY A 114 -14.94 7.36 10.08
CA GLY A 114 -16.12 8.03 10.63
C GLY A 114 -16.20 9.50 10.20
N HIS A 115 -15.10 10.23 10.31
CA HIS A 115 -15.03 11.64 9.89
C HIS A 115 -15.23 11.80 8.36
N PHE A 116 -14.67 10.88 7.55
CA PHE A 116 -14.96 10.90 6.11
C PHE A 116 -16.44 10.69 5.81
N LYS A 117 -17.09 9.75 6.50
CA LYS A 117 -18.52 9.45 6.30
C LYS A 117 -19.43 10.61 6.73
N GLU A 118 -19.05 11.37 7.76
CA GLU A 118 -19.75 12.60 8.15
C GLU A 118 -19.68 13.69 7.08
N LEU A 119 -18.51 13.86 6.44
CA LEU A 119 -18.30 14.85 5.38
C LEU A 119 -18.92 14.44 4.03
N HIS A 120 -18.97 13.13 3.77
CA HIS A 120 -19.41 12.55 2.49
C HIS A 120 -20.37 11.37 2.72
N PRO A 121 -21.61 11.63 3.23
CA PRO A 121 -22.56 10.58 3.59
C PRO A 121 -22.98 9.71 2.41
N ASP A 122 -22.95 10.23 1.20
CA ASP A 122 -23.37 9.53 -0.02
C ASP A 122 -22.25 8.67 -0.65
N ILE A 123 -21.01 8.77 -0.16
CA ILE A 123 -19.91 7.98 -0.67
C ILE A 123 -19.81 6.65 0.09
N GLU A 124 -19.94 5.55 -0.62
CA GLU A 124 -19.62 4.23 -0.11
C GLU A 124 -18.15 3.90 -0.38
N LEU A 125 -17.49 3.30 0.63
CA LEU A 125 -16.11 2.87 0.56
C LEU A 125 -16.04 1.35 0.67
N ASN A 126 -15.20 0.76 -0.17
CA ASN A 126 -14.75 -0.62 -0.04
C ASN A 126 -13.24 -0.62 0.15
N ILE A 127 -12.79 -0.98 1.34
CA ILE A 127 -11.36 -0.96 1.73
C ILE A 127 -10.84 -2.39 1.69
N ASP A 128 -9.85 -2.64 0.84
CA ASP A 128 -9.15 -3.92 0.73
C ASP A 128 -7.73 -3.82 1.31
N PRO A 129 -7.50 -4.32 2.55
CA PRO A 129 -6.17 -4.33 3.15
C PRO A 129 -5.32 -5.44 2.51
N THR A 130 -4.31 -5.06 1.73
CA THR A 130 -3.41 -6.02 1.08
C THR A 130 -2.02 -5.46 0.83
N THR A 131 -1.01 -6.31 0.92
CA THR A 131 0.38 -6.00 0.53
C THR A 131 0.64 -6.23 -0.96
N ARG A 132 -0.29 -6.91 -1.66
CA ARG A 132 -0.19 -7.15 -3.10
C ARG A 132 -0.26 -5.82 -3.86
N LEU A 133 0.62 -5.65 -4.82
CA LEU A 133 0.52 -4.54 -5.76
C LEU A 133 -0.74 -4.71 -6.60
N VAL A 134 -1.53 -3.65 -6.68
CA VAL A 134 -2.75 -3.60 -7.47
C VAL A 134 -2.41 -3.52 -8.96
N ASP A 135 -3.01 -4.37 -9.75
CA ASP A 135 -3.08 -4.17 -11.19
C ASP A 135 -4.39 -3.42 -11.52
N PHE A 136 -4.30 -2.12 -11.66
CA PHE A 136 -5.46 -1.26 -11.94
C PHE A 136 -6.21 -1.60 -13.25
N ARG A 137 -5.66 -2.47 -14.09
CA ARG A 137 -6.31 -2.93 -15.34
C ARG A 137 -7.30 -4.05 -15.06
N VAL A 138 -7.04 -4.87 -14.04
CA VAL A 138 -7.80 -6.08 -13.73
C VAL A 138 -8.57 -5.91 -12.42
N ASP A 139 -7.92 -5.33 -11.40
CA ASP A 139 -8.53 -5.09 -10.11
C ASP A 139 -9.49 -3.90 -10.20
N GLU A 140 -10.71 -4.05 -9.70
CA GLU A 140 -11.69 -2.95 -9.66
C GLU A 140 -11.36 -1.91 -8.58
N VAL A 141 -10.11 -1.43 -8.56
CA VAL A 141 -9.58 -0.49 -7.58
C VAL A 141 -9.33 0.86 -8.25
N GLU A 142 -9.79 1.94 -7.64
CA GLU A 142 -9.56 3.30 -8.14
C GLU A 142 -8.35 3.98 -7.51
N LEU A 143 -8.13 3.72 -6.22
CA LEU A 143 -7.01 4.27 -5.45
C LEU A 143 -6.29 3.18 -4.67
N GLY A 144 -4.99 3.30 -4.58
CA GLY A 144 -4.18 2.51 -3.67
C GLY A 144 -3.45 3.40 -2.66
N ILE A 145 -3.29 2.93 -1.42
CA ILE A 145 -2.39 3.55 -0.44
C ILE A 145 -1.25 2.57 -0.21
N ARG A 146 -0.02 3.00 -0.49
CA ARG A 146 1.17 2.14 -0.46
C ARG A 146 2.32 2.81 0.26
N TYR A 147 3.14 1.99 0.91
CA TYR A 147 4.38 2.39 1.51
C TYR A 147 5.57 1.98 0.64
N GLY A 148 6.53 2.87 0.44
CA GLY A 148 7.74 2.58 -0.32
C GLY A 148 8.46 3.81 -0.84
N ARG A 149 9.44 3.59 -1.72
CA ARG A 149 10.29 4.66 -2.27
C ARG A 149 9.62 5.52 -3.35
N GLY A 150 8.46 5.08 -3.86
CA GLY A 150 7.74 5.79 -4.92
C GLY A 150 8.40 5.64 -6.30
N ASN A 151 8.82 4.43 -6.64
CA ASN A 151 9.44 4.09 -7.91
C ASN A 151 8.65 3.02 -8.67
N TRP A 152 7.33 3.01 -8.50
CA TRP A 152 6.45 2.08 -9.24
C TRP A 152 6.19 2.60 -10.65
N GLU A 153 6.31 1.72 -11.61
CA GLU A 153 5.98 1.99 -13.00
C GLU A 153 4.46 1.87 -13.22
N ASP A 154 3.95 2.44 -14.31
CA ASP A 154 2.55 2.36 -14.75
C ASP A 154 1.48 2.92 -13.79
N VAL A 155 1.88 3.70 -12.78
CA VAL A 155 0.97 4.38 -11.86
C VAL A 155 1.25 5.88 -11.79
N GLU A 156 0.22 6.66 -11.50
CA GLU A 156 0.36 8.02 -11.02
C GLU A 156 0.42 8.02 -9.50
N MET A 157 1.36 8.78 -8.95
CA MET A 157 1.65 8.81 -7.53
C MET A 157 1.48 10.20 -6.96
N THR A 158 0.74 10.30 -5.87
CA THR A 158 0.68 11.49 -5.02
C THR A 158 1.27 11.16 -3.66
N LYS A 159 2.26 11.92 -3.23
CA LYS A 159 2.89 11.70 -1.93
C LYS A 159 1.90 12.07 -0.83
N LEU A 160 1.55 11.10 0.03
CA LEU A 160 0.67 11.29 1.16
C LEU A 160 1.45 11.72 2.41
N SER A 161 2.63 11.13 2.65
CA SER A 161 3.51 11.51 3.75
C SER A 161 4.89 11.92 3.25
N SER A 162 5.62 12.69 4.04
CA SER A 162 7.02 13.02 3.82
C SER A 162 7.79 12.92 5.12
N ASN A 163 9.11 12.64 5.00
CA ASN A 163 10.00 12.55 6.16
C ASN A 163 9.51 11.55 7.22
N VAL A 164 9.20 10.32 6.77
CA VAL A 164 8.90 9.23 7.70
C VAL A 164 10.13 8.96 8.57
N VAL A 165 9.92 8.94 9.88
CA VAL A 165 10.94 8.66 10.88
C VAL A 165 10.54 7.46 11.72
N ILE A 166 11.51 6.61 12.01
CA ILE A 166 11.35 5.38 12.78
C ILE A 166 11.96 5.57 14.16
N PHE A 167 11.24 5.12 15.17
CA PHE A 167 11.65 5.22 16.56
C PHE A 167 11.10 4.05 17.39
N PRO A 168 11.75 3.70 18.52
CA PRO A 168 11.26 2.70 19.46
C PRO A 168 9.98 3.14 20.18
N VAL A 169 9.05 2.20 20.31
CA VAL A 169 7.82 2.34 21.09
C VAL A 169 7.61 1.12 21.97
N CYS A 170 6.95 1.31 23.10
CA CYS A 170 6.54 0.22 24.00
C CYS A 170 5.30 0.65 24.81
N ALA A 171 4.63 -0.29 25.46
CA ALA A 171 3.61 0.07 26.46
C ALA A 171 4.24 0.88 27.60
N PRO A 172 3.57 1.93 28.11
CA PRO A 172 4.07 2.68 29.28
C PRO A 172 4.35 1.80 30.50
N THR A 173 3.57 0.76 30.69
CA THR A 173 3.72 -0.21 31.79
C THR A 173 5.05 -0.96 31.77
N LEU A 174 5.62 -1.19 30.59
CA LEU A 174 6.88 -1.90 30.43
C LEU A 174 8.07 -1.13 31.02
N ILE A 175 7.98 0.19 31.04
CA ILE A 175 9.02 1.10 31.53
C ILE A 175 8.62 1.82 32.81
N ALA A 176 7.50 1.41 33.42
CA ALA A 176 7.03 2.00 34.67
C ALA A 176 8.05 1.78 35.79
N GLY A 177 8.45 2.85 36.47
CA GLY A 177 9.44 2.83 37.57
C GLY A 177 10.91 2.77 37.08
N VAL A 178 11.18 2.65 35.79
CA VAL A 178 12.54 2.72 35.26
C VAL A 178 13.00 4.19 35.21
N GLN A 179 14.05 4.49 35.96
CA GLN A 179 14.65 5.83 35.93
C GLN A 179 15.80 5.88 34.93
N ASN A 180 15.83 6.94 34.12
CA ASN A 180 16.93 7.19 33.16
C ASN A 180 17.16 6.06 32.16
N LEU A 181 16.08 5.50 31.58
CA LEU A 181 16.20 4.48 30.53
C LEU A 181 17.05 5.00 29.36
N LYS A 182 18.08 4.27 29.02
CA LYS A 182 19.01 4.58 27.93
C LYS A 182 18.80 3.61 26.75
N PRO A 183 19.14 4.00 25.52
CA PRO A 183 19.04 3.11 24.37
C PRO A 183 19.84 1.82 24.50
N GLU A 184 20.97 1.84 25.22
CA GLU A 184 21.82 0.65 25.48
C GLU A 184 21.12 -0.38 26.37
N ASP A 185 20.10 0.04 27.14
CA ASP A 185 19.31 -0.86 28.01
C ASP A 185 18.35 -1.73 27.22
N LEU A 186 18.10 -1.42 25.94
CA LEU A 186 17.28 -2.23 25.05
C LEU A 186 17.73 -3.70 24.98
N LYS A 187 19.02 -4.00 25.22
CA LYS A 187 19.54 -5.36 25.35
C LYS A 187 18.88 -6.20 26.43
N ASN A 188 18.27 -5.55 27.43
CA ASN A 188 17.59 -6.20 28.56
C ASN A 188 16.11 -6.45 28.30
N TYR A 189 15.59 -6.03 27.17
CA TYR A 189 14.18 -6.12 26.79
C TYR A 189 13.96 -7.02 25.57
N ASN A 190 12.74 -7.50 25.43
CA ASN A 190 12.33 -8.20 24.23
C ASN A 190 12.19 -7.22 23.07
N LEU A 191 12.91 -7.43 21.97
CA LEU A 191 12.81 -6.62 20.77
C LEU A 191 11.88 -7.31 19.77
N LEU A 192 10.76 -6.67 19.48
CA LEU A 192 9.75 -7.14 18.55
C LEU A 192 10.16 -6.72 17.14
N HIS A 193 10.22 -7.68 16.24
CA HIS A 193 10.72 -7.47 14.89
C HIS A 193 9.57 -7.47 13.89
N GLU A 194 9.58 -6.52 12.98
CA GLU A 194 8.69 -6.52 11.83
C GLU A 194 9.43 -7.07 10.61
N GLN A 195 8.88 -8.14 10.00
CA GLN A 195 9.39 -8.83 8.82
C GLN A 195 10.84 -9.31 8.91
N ARG A 196 11.78 -8.50 9.38
CA ARG A 196 13.21 -8.82 9.50
C ARG A 196 13.85 -8.12 10.68
N LYS A 197 14.81 -8.81 11.25
CA LYS A 197 15.54 -8.31 12.43
C LYS A 197 16.45 -7.12 12.13
N GLN A 198 16.79 -6.88 10.86
CA GLN A 198 17.74 -5.87 10.44
C GLN A 198 17.33 -4.44 10.79
N TRP A 199 16.04 -4.16 10.88
CA TRP A 199 15.53 -2.82 11.23
C TRP A 199 16.07 -2.27 12.56
N TRP A 200 16.18 -3.14 13.57
CA TRP A 200 16.77 -2.75 14.84
C TRP A 200 18.27 -2.46 14.71
N ALA A 201 19.02 -3.26 13.95
CA ALA A 201 20.44 -3.02 13.70
C ALA A 201 20.64 -1.67 12.98
N ASP A 202 19.81 -1.39 11.98
CA ASP A 202 19.86 -0.15 11.21
C ASP A 202 19.56 1.05 12.11
N TRP A 203 18.53 0.96 12.96
CA TRP A 203 18.17 2.02 13.88
C TRP A 203 19.28 2.32 14.91
N LEU A 204 19.88 1.28 15.50
CA LEU A 204 20.97 1.42 16.48
C LEU A 204 22.21 2.02 15.82
N THR A 205 22.59 1.51 14.65
CA THR A 205 23.73 2.04 13.88
C THR A 205 23.53 3.51 13.51
N ALA A 206 22.33 3.87 13.02
CA ALA A 206 22.00 5.25 12.67
C ALA A 206 22.11 6.23 13.86
N ASN A 207 21.95 5.72 15.09
CA ASN A 207 22.03 6.50 16.31
C ASN A 207 23.35 6.31 17.09
N GLY A 208 24.34 5.59 16.53
CA GLY A 208 25.66 5.38 17.14
C GLY A 208 25.62 4.52 18.41
N ILE A 209 24.65 3.64 18.54
CA ILE A 209 24.44 2.78 19.73
C ILE A 209 25.12 1.43 19.49
N GLU A 210 26.10 1.11 20.32
CA GLU A 210 26.88 -0.13 20.26
C GLU A 210 26.47 -1.09 21.38
N GLY A 211 26.87 -2.37 21.24
CA GLY A 211 26.74 -3.37 22.30
C GLY A 211 25.36 -4.05 22.42
N VAL A 212 24.42 -3.71 21.56
CA VAL A 212 23.13 -4.43 21.43
C VAL A 212 23.24 -5.37 20.23
N THR A 213 23.71 -6.59 20.46
CA THR A 213 24.03 -7.55 19.38
C THR A 213 23.16 -8.81 19.39
N ASP A 214 22.47 -9.09 20.48
CA ASP A 214 21.59 -10.25 20.62
C ASP A 214 20.13 -9.83 20.42
N TRP A 215 19.63 -10.11 19.22
CA TRP A 215 18.28 -9.77 18.77
C TRP A 215 17.31 -10.89 19.10
N LYS A 216 17.12 -11.18 20.39
CA LYS A 216 16.08 -12.11 20.83
C LYS A 216 14.74 -11.41 20.76
N GLY A 217 13.77 -12.05 20.11
CA GLY A 217 12.42 -11.51 20.00
C GLY A 217 11.63 -12.19 18.90
N THR A 218 10.32 -12.00 18.96
CA THR A 218 9.39 -12.53 17.99
C THR A 218 9.42 -11.70 16.70
N VAL A 219 9.39 -12.39 15.55
CA VAL A 219 9.26 -11.76 14.24
C VAL A 219 7.79 -11.78 13.84
N PHE A 220 7.25 -10.62 13.60
CA PHE A 220 5.88 -10.43 13.16
C PHE A 220 5.80 -10.02 11.69
N GLN A 221 4.64 -10.23 11.08
CA GLN A 221 4.33 -9.69 9.76
C GLN A 221 3.51 -8.40 9.92
N ASN A 222 3.72 -7.47 9.02
CA ASN A 222 3.03 -6.17 9.02
C ASN A 222 3.15 -5.42 10.38
N HIS A 223 2.10 -4.75 10.81
CA HIS A 223 2.04 -3.91 12.00
C HIS A 223 1.90 -4.66 13.35
N LEU A 224 1.86 -5.97 13.36
CA LEU A 224 1.62 -6.77 14.56
C LEU A 224 2.69 -6.59 15.64
N ALA A 225 3.92 -6.18 15.27
CA ALA A 225 4.95 -5.83 16.24
C ALA A 225 4.55 -4.64 17.11
N ILE A 226 3.86 -3.64 16.53
CA ILE A 226 3.36 -2.47 17.27
C ILE A 226 2.22 -2.88 18.21
N GLU A 227 1.30 -3.75 17.78
CA GLU A 227 0.23 -4.28 18.64
C GLU A 227 0.78 -5.11 19.81
N ALA A 228 1.81 -5.91 19.56
CA ALA A 228 2.50 -6.63 20.61
C ALA A 228 3.21 -5.69 21.60
N ALA A 229 3.75 -4.56 21.13
CA ALA A 229 4.32 -3.53 21.99
C ALA A 229 3.25 -2.83 22.86
N GLU A 230 2.07 -2.53 22.30
CA GLU A 230 0.91 -1.99 23.07
C GLU A 230 0.47 -2.97 24.15
N SER A 231 0.56 -4.27 23.89
CA SER A 231 0.25 -5.34 24.83
C SER A 231 1.37 -5.59 25.88
N GLY A 232 2.42 -4.77 25.90
CA GLY A 232 3.50 -4.86 26.90
C GLY A 232 4.52 -6.00 26.64
N GLN A 233 4.54 -6.60 25.45
CA GLN A 233 5.40 -7.75 25.16
C GLN A 233 6.87 -7.36 24.89
N GLY A 234 7.16 -6.09 24.66
CA GLY A 234 8.51 -5.61 24.35
C GLY A 234 8.53 -4.25 23.68
N PHE A 235 9.67 -3.95 23.07
CA PHE A 235 9.84 -2.75 22.24
C PHE A 235 9.67 -3.09 20.75
N ALA A 236 8.90 -2.29 20.04
CA ALA A 236 8.81 -2.32 18.58
C ALA A 236 9.42 -1.06 17.98
N LEU A 237 9.83 -1.13 16.71
CA LEU A 237 10.09 0.05 15.90
C LEU A 237 8.78 0.44 15.19
N GLY A 238 8.37 1.68 15.36
CA GLY A 238 7.21 2.25 14.69
C GLY A 238 7.55 3.58 14.04
N ASP A 239 6.64 4.09 13.22
CA ASP A 239 6.74 5.41 12.63
C ASP A 239 5.70 6.38 13.20
N GLN A 240 5.85 7.67 12.88
CA GLN A 240 4.95 8.70 13.41
C GLN A 240 3.51 8.56 12.90
N ILE A 241 3.28 7.94 11.76
CA ILE A 241 1.94 7.84 11.17
C ILE A 241 1.16 6.74 11.86
N LEU A 242 1.81 5.61 12.12
CA LEU A 242 1.19 4.44 12.75
C LEU A 242 1.10 4.55 14.28
N CYS A 243 1.95 5.38 14.93
CA CYS A 243 2.09 5.40 16.38
C CYS A 243 1.58 6.68 17.06
N THR A 244 1.40 7.79 16.32
CA THR A 244 1.06 9.09 16.94
C THR A 244 -0.21 9.03 17.77
N ASP A 245 -1.28 8.44 17.26
CA ASP A 245 -2.54 8.41 18.01
C ASP A 245 -2.41 7.54 19.27
N SER A 246 -1.82 6.35 19.18
CA SER A 246 -1.58 5.49 20.35
C SER A 246 -0.66 6.14 21.41
N ILE A 247 0.28 6.99 20.99
CA ILE A 247 1.11 7.74 21.93
C ILE A 247 0.28 8.84 22.61
N VAL A 248 -0.55 9.55 21.88
CA VAL A 248 -1.44 10.59 22.43
C VAL A 248 -2.44 9.98 23.42
N GLU A 249 -2.98 8.82 23.10
CA GLU A 249 -3.95 8.09 23.93
C GLU A 249 -3.31 7.36 25.12
N GLY A 250 -1.97 7.27 25.15
CA GLY A 250 -1.22 6.62 26.23
C GLY A 250 -1.13 5.11 26.15
N TRP A 251 -1.48 4.50 25.01
CA TRP A 251 -1.26 3.07 24.76
C TRP A 251 0.20 2.76 24.47
N LEU A 252 0.90 3.70 23.86
CA LEU A 252 2.33 3.62 23.59
C LEU A 252 3.08 4.78 24.25
N ALA A 253 4.30 4.50 24.68
CA ALA A 253 5.31 5.48 25.03
C ALA A 253 6.40 5.50 23.97
N ARG A 254 6.95 6.68 23.70
CA ARG A 254 8.17 6.90 22.95
C ARG A 254 9.29 7.26 23.94
N PRO A 255 10.07 6.27 24.41
CA PRO A 255 11.00 6.48 25.52
C PRO A 255 12.25 7.27 25.14
N PHE A 256 12.59 7.30 23.86
CA PHE A 256 13.78 7.98 23.35
C PHE A 256 13.44 9.07 22.34
N ALA A 257 14.17 10.18 22.38
CA ALA A 257 14.05 11.24 21.37
C ALA A 257 14.76 10.88 20.04
N LEU A 258 15.47 9.75 20.02
CA LEU A 258 16.23 9.27 18.87
C LEU A 258 15.32 8.79 17.75
N GLU A 259 15.67 9.12 16.52
CA GLU A 259 14.95 8.79 15.30
C GLU A 259 15.91 8.27 14.24
N MET A 260 15.42 7.40 13.38
CA MET A 260 16.08 7.06 12.12
C MET A 260 15.19 7.52 10.98
N LYS A 261 15.75 8.27 10.03
CA LYS A 261 15.01 8.67 8.83
C LYS A 261 14.82 7.45 7.93
N ASP A 262 13.58 7.20 7.54
CA ASP A 262 13.29 6.16 6.55
C ASP A 262 13.43 6.68 5.11
N HIS A 263 13.71 5.77 4.20
CA HIS A 263 13.75 6.03 2.76
C HIS A 263 12.38 5.85 2.09
N GLY A 264 11.42 5.21 2.78
CA GLY A 264 10.04 5.03 2.36
C GLY A 264 9.16 6.22 2.72
N ASN A 265 8.04 6.32 2.04
CA ASN A 265 6.95 7.24 2.34
C ASN A 265 5.63 6.55 2.04
N TYR A 266 4.52 7.13 2.52
CA TYR A 266 3.19 6.71 2.10
C TYR A 266 2.77 7.49 0.86
N TRP A 267 2.16 6.78 -0.07
CA TRP A 267 1.75 7.29 -1.37
C TRP A 267 0.31 6.90 -1.66
N ILE A 268 -0.41 7.80 -2.28
CA ILE A 268 -1.65 7.49 -2.97
C ILE A 268 -1.28 7.18 -4.41
N VAL A 269 -1.71 6.03 -4.91
CA VAL A 269 -1.43 5.55 -6.27
C VAL A 269 -2.73 5.30 -7.02
N ARG A 270 -2.73 5.54 -8.32
CA ARG A 270 -3.83 5.26 -9.25
C ARG A 270 -3.32 4.88 -10.61
N ALA A 271 -4.18 4.33 -11.47
CA ALA A 271 -3.79 4.00 -12.84
C ALA A 271 -3.27 5.23 -13.58
N LYS A 272 -2.14 5.07 -14.27
CA LYS A 272 -1.55 6.12 -15.12
C LYS A 272 -2.49 6.48 -16.26
N GLY A 273 -2.72 7.78 -16.45
CA GLY A 273 -3.58 8.30 -17.51
C GLY A 273 -5.08 8.09 -17.28
N SER A 274 -5.51 7.49 -16.16
CA SER A 274 -6.93 7.39 -15.83
C SER A 274 -7.47 8.75 -15.36
N LYS A 275 -8.71 9.04 -15.71
CA LYS A 275 -9.41 10.22 -15.19
C LYS A 275 -9.85 9.95 -13.75
N GLU A 276 -9.42 10.80 -12.83
CA GLU A 276 -9.83 10.70 -11.43
C GLU A 276 -11.33 11.01 -11.30
N THR A 277 -12.10 10.12 -10.68
CA THR A 277 -13.52 10.34 -10.37
C THR A 277 -13.67 11.44 -9.30
N ALA A 278 -14.84 12.07 -9.22
CA ALA A 278 -15.12 13.06 -8.17
C ALA A 278 -15.01 12.44 -6.77
N THR A 279 -15.48 11.20 -6.62
CA THR A 279 -15.43 10.42 -5.39
C THR A 279 -13.98 10.13 -4.96
N ALA A 280 -13.14 9.65 -5.88
CA ALA A 280 -11.73 9.39 -5.63
C ALA A 280 -10.97 10.67 -5.26
N ARG A 281 -11.29 11.80 -5.91
CA ARG A 281 -10.71 13.11 -5.60
C ARG A 281 -11.07 13.56 -4.18
N SER A 282 -12.35 13.50 -3.80
CA SER A 282 -12.79 13.86 -2.45
C SER A 282 -12.09 13.04 -1.40
N PHE A 283 -11.94 11.72 -1.61
CA PHE A 283 -11.23 10.83 -0.69
C PHE A 283 -9.74 11.16 -0.60
N ARG A 284 -9.07 11.40 -1.72
CA ARG A 284 -7.66 11.79 -1.77
C ARG A 284 -7.38 13.12 -1.05
N GLU A 285 -8.25 14.11 -1.25
CA GLU A 285 -8.14 15.42 -0.59
C GLU A 285 -8.34 15.30 0.92
N TRP A 286 -9.33 14.50 1.34
CA TRP A 286 -9.56 14.19 2.73
C TRP A 286 -8.36 13.45 3.36
N LEU A 287 -7.81 12.41 2.73
CA LEU A 287 -6.60 11.71 3.17
C LEU A 287 -5.43 12.68 3.38
N THR A 288 -5.25 13.61 2.47
CA THR A 288 -4.17 14.62 2.54
C THR A 288 -4.35 15.54 3.76
N SER A 289 -5.59 15.97 4.03
CA SER A 289 -5.95 16.79 5.18
C SER A 289 -5.71 16.04 6.50
N GLU A 290 -6.16 14.78 6.59
CA GLU A 290 -5.95 13.93 7.78
C GLU A 290 -4.46 13.68 8.06
N MET A 291 -3.67 13.46 7.01
CA MET A 291 -2.22 13.29 7.13
C MET A 291 -1.53 14.57 7.65
N ALA A 292 -1.96 15.73 7.18
CA ALA A 292 -1.45 16.99 7.71
C ALA A 292 -1.78 17.15 9.20
N GLY A 293 -2.98 16.73 9.63
CA GLY A 293 -3.39 16.67 11.03
C GLY A 293 -2.49 15.76 11.87
N THR A 294 -2.20 14.56 11.37
CA THR A 294 -1.29 13.60 12.03
C THR A 294 0.11 14.17 12.19
N ASN A 295 0.66 14.77 11.16
CA ASN A 295 1.98 15.40 11.22
C ASN A 295 2.03 16.54 12.23
N LYS A 296 0.97 17.34 12.33
CA LYS A 296 0.84 18.42 13.33
C LYS A 296 0.80 17.87 14.76
N LYS A 297 0.04 16.79 14.99
CA LYS A 297 -0.01 16.10 16.31
C LYS A 297 1.38 15.59 16.69
N PHE A 298 2.08 14.92 15.76
CA PHE A 298 3.42 14.42 16.04
C PHE A 298 4.43 15.53 16.33
N ALA A 299 4.37 16.64 15.60
CA ALA A 299 5.23 17.80 15.87
C ALA A 299 4.98 18.38 17.27
N ALA A 300 3.71 18.42 17.72
CA ALA A 300 3.36 18.85 19.06
C ALA A 300 3.89 17.87 20.14
N LEU A 301 3.82 16.56 19.91
CA LEU A 301 4.42 15.55 20.78
C LEU A 301 5.94 15.76 20.94
N LYS A 302 6.63 16.02 19.82
CA LYS A 302 8.08 16.31 19.86
C LYS A 302 8.41 17.56 20.65
N ALA A 303 7.61 18.60 20.54
CA ALA A 303 7.81 19.85 21.27
C ALA A 303 7.52 19.72 22.77
N SER A 304 6.59 18.84 23.16
CA SER A 304 6.21 18.59 24.55
C SER A 304 7.07 17.54 25.26
N SER A 305 7.86 16.75 24.52
CA SER A 305 8.72 15.70 25.05
C SER A 305 9.94 16.28 25.76
N LYS A 306 9.73 16.80 26.99
CA LYS A 306 10.73 16.69 28.06
C LYS A 306 10.79 15.23 28.50
N PRO A 307 11.94 14.71 29.01
CA PRO A 307 12.06 13.29 29.36
C PRO A 307 10.89 12.85 30.23
N ALA A 308 10.31 11.71 29.92
CA ALA A 308 9.05 11.19 30.42
C ALA A 308 8.86 11.40 31.93
N LYS A 309 8.00 12.32 32.32
CA LYS A 309 7.33 12.31 33.64
C LYS A 309 6.08 11.46 33.50
N GLN A 310 5.98 10.47 34.39
CA GLN A 310 4.91 9.51 34.59
C GLN A 310 3.58 9.85 33.90
N ALA A 311 3.20 9.10 32.87
CA ALA A 311 1.82 8.99 32.44
C ALA A 311 1.12 7.96 33.32
N ILE A 312 0.04 8.41 33.97
CA ILE A 312 -0.87 7.56 34.74
C ILE A 312 -1.61 6.68 33.72
N ALA A 313 -1.52 5.36 33.84
CA ALA A 313 -2.23 4.41 32.99
C ALA A 313 -3.75 4.70 33.08
N PRO A 314 -4.48 4.70 31.96
CA PRO A 314 -5.93 4.79 32.00
C PRO A 314 -6.49 3.55 32.69
N ALA A 315 -7.40 3.77 33.67
CA ALA A 315 -8.04 2.71 34.43
C ALA A 315 -8.98 1.90 33.52
N GLY A 316 -8.64 0.65 33.28
CA GLY A 316 -9.56 -0.45 33.07
C GLY A 316 -10.23 -0.56 31.71
N LEU A 317 -9.70 -1.44 30.87
CA LEU A 317 -10.51 -2.30 30.02
C LEU A 317 -10.09 -3.76 30.30
N PHE A 318 -10.91 -4.42 31.11
CA PHE A 318 -10.85 -5.86 31.30
C PHE A 318 -11.25 -6.54 30.00
N TYR A 319 -10.34 -7.29 29.39
CA TYR A 319 -10.70 -8.34 28.46
C TYR A 319 -11.26 -9.50 29.28
N PRO A 320 -12.47 -10.01 28.99
CA PRO A 320 -12.96 -11.20 29.66
C PRO A 320 -12.05 -12.37 29.29
N GLN A 321 -11.51 -13.02 30.32
CA GLN A 321 -10.87 -14.33 30.18
C GLN A 321 -11.91 -15.32 29.66
N SER A 322 -11.77 -15.76 28.43
CA SER A 322 -12.50 -16.93 27.94
C SER A 322 -11.89 -18.15 28.59
N ASN A 323 -12.57 -18.68 29.60
CA ASN A 323 -12.44 -20.08 30.00
C ASN A 323 -12.99 -20.93 28.85
N HIS A 324 -12.12 -21.70 28.17
CA HIS A 324 -12.29 -23.12 27.85
C HIS A 324 -11.03 -23.60 27.13
#